data_991cd69414b698573a59dbb73cbdfd5e
#
_entry.id   991cd69414b698573a59dbb73cbdfd5e
#
_cell.length_a   1.000
_cell.length_b   1.000
_cell.length_c   1.000
_cell.angle_alpha   90.00
_cell.angle_beta   90.00
_cell.angle_gamma   90.00
#
_symmetry.space_group_name_H-M   'P 1'
#
loop_
_entity.id
_entity.type
_entity.pdbx_description
1 polymer ?
#
loop_
_entity_poly.entity_id
_entity_poly.type
_entity_poly.pdbx_seq_one_letter_code
_entity_poly.pdbx_strand_id
1 'polypeptide(L)'
;MSPEVEFYLVKPNPDADYPLEVPIGISGRKETGKQSYGIDAINEFDPLYEDVYNYCEEQKIEIDTINHESGSAQMEINFQHGEPLELADQVFLFKRTLRQSAIKHKLYA
;
A
#
# COMPACT_ATOMS: atom_id res chain seq x y z
N MET A 1 3.64 -16.42 13.41
CA MET A 1 3.75 -14.95 13.29
C MET A 1 2.99 -14.50 12.05
N SER A 2 2.34 -13.37 12.11
CA SER A 2 1.57 -12.80 11.00
C SER A 2 1.83 -11.28 10.98
N PRO A 3 2.73 -10.79 10.12
CA PRO A 3 3.06 -9.37 10.05
C PRO A 3 1.90 -8.55 9.47
N GLU A 4 1.74 -7.36 10.01
CA GLU A 4 0.86 -6.32 9.49
C GLU A 4 1.74 -5.16 9.07
N VAL A 5 1.67 -4.78 7.79
CA VAL A 5 2.52 -3.72 7.24
C VAL A 5 1.65 -2.54 6.86
N GLU A 6 1.86 -1.42 7.52
CA GLU A 6 1.15 -0.18 7.24
C GLU A 6 1.99 0.75 6.37
N PHE A 7 1.32 1.48 5.49
CA PHE A 7 1.97 2.46 4.63
C PHE A 7 0.99 3.56 4.20
N TYR A 8 1.55 4.69 3.81
CA TYR A 8 0.81 5.77 3.18
C TYR A 8 1.09 5.81 1.70
N LEU A 9 0.06 6.11 0.90
CA LEU A 9 0.24 6.54 -0.48
C LEU A 9 0.28 8.07 -0.51
N VAL A 10 1.25 8.63 -1.22
CA VAL A 10 1.39 10.08 -1.34
C VAL A 10 1.75 10.45 -2.78
N LYS A 11 1.45 11.69 -3.15
CA LYS A 11 1.93 12.25 -4.41
C LYS A 11 3.45 12.35 -4.41
N PRO A 12 4.12 12.23 -5.56
CA PRO A 12 5.55 12.52 -5.66
C PRO A 12 5.83 13.92 -5.13
N ASN A 13 6.80 14.01 -4.22
CA ASN A 13 7.21 15.26 -3.60
C ASN A 13 8.71 15.50 -3.84
N PRO A 14 9.09 16.32 -4.83
CA PRO A 14 10.50 16.58 -5.15
C PRO A 14 11.18 17.53 -4.17
N ASP A 15 10.40 18.22 -3.33
CA ASP A 15 10.94 19.22 -2.39
C ASP A 15 10.58 18.82 -0.95
N ALA A 16 11.62 18.50 -0.18
CA ALA A 16 11.46 18.07 1.22
C ALA A 16 10.90 19.16 2.15
N ASP A 17 10.93 20.42 1.74
CA ASP A 17 10.39 21.53 2.53
C ASP A 17 8.86 21.63 2.44
N TYR A 18 8.25 20.97 1.49
CA TYR A 18 6.79 20.91 1.35
C TYR A 18 6.21 19.68 2.03
N PRO A 19 5.01 19.80 2.64
CA PRO A 19 4.34 18.64 3.23
C PRO A 19 3.92 17.62 2.18
N LEU A 20 3.86 16.35 2.60
CA LEU A 20 3.34 15.27 1.77
C LEU A 20 1.86 15.51 1.48
N GLU A 21 1.44 15.21 0.27
CA GLU A 21 0.06 15.37 -0.17
C GLU A 21 -0.61 14.03 -0.41
N VAL A 22 -1.87 13.92 0.01
CA VAL A 22 -2.74 12.78 -0.29
C VAL A 22 -2.98 12.72 -1.80
N PRO A 23 -2.83 11.55 -2.43
CA PRO A 23 -3.04 11.42 -3.86
C PRO A 23 -4.52 11.46 -4.24
N ILE A 24 -4.79 11.65 -5.52
CA ILE A 24 -6.12 11.57 -6.09
C ILE A 24 -6.32 10.17 -6.66
N GLY A 25 -7.38 9.49 -6.22
CA GLY A 25 -7.72 8.15 -6.70
C GLY A 25 -8.51 8.15 -8.01
N ILE A 26 -8.99 6.98 -8.40
CA ILE A 26 -9.72 6.79 -9.68
C ILE A 26 -11.00 7.61 -9.78
N SER A 27 -11.63 7.97 -8.67
CA SER A 27 -12.83 8.83 -8.66
C SER A 27 -12.52 10.28 -8.96
N GLY A 28 -11.27 10.68 -9.00
CA GLY A 28 -10.85 12.07 -9.12
C GLY A 28 -10.96 12.89 -7.83
N ARG A 29 -11.29 12.25 -6.73
CA ARG A 29 -11.43 12.89 -5.41
C ARG A 29 -10.19 12.69 -4.56
N LYS A 30 -9.89 13.70 -3.76
CA LYS A 30 -8.88 13.63 -2.71
C LYS A 30 -9.54 13.16 -1.42
N GLU A 31 -8.96 12.18 -0.77
CA GLU A 31 -9.43 11.73 0.54
C GLU A 31 -9.16 12.80 1.58
N THR A 32 -10.20 13.19 2.34
CA THR A 32 -10.12 14.31 3.28
C THR A 32 -10.40 13.93 4.73
N GLY A 33 -10.69 12.68 5.01
CA GLY A 33 -11.04 12.22 6.35
C GLY A 33 -10.61 10.79 6.61
N LYS A 34 -10.99 10.30 7.78
CA LYS A 34 -10.74 8.92 8.16
C LYS A 34 -11.67 7.99 7.40
N GLN A 35 -11.08 6.99 6.75
CA GLN A 35 -11.79 5.98 5.94
C GLN A 35 -11.50 4.57 6.44
N SER A 36 -11.23 4.41 7.74
CA SER A 36 -10.87 3.10 8.34
C SER A 36 -11.84 2.01 7.91
N TYR A 37 -11.28 0.93 7.36
CA TYR A 37 -12.00 -0.22 6.81
C TYR A 37 -12.99 0.11 5.68
N GLY A 38 -12.87 1.28 5.07
CA GLY A 38 -13.70 1.67 3.93
C GLY A 38 -13.28 0.94 2.65
N ILE A 39 -14.19 0.15 2.07
CA ILE A 39 -13.92 -0.60 0.83
C ILE A 39 -13.77 0.36 -0.36
N ASP A 40 -14.61 1.36 -0.45
CA ASP A 40 -14.54 2.34 -1.53
C ASP A 40 -13.21 3.13 -1.51
N ALA A 41 -12.70 3.42 -0.32
CA ALA A 41 -11.41 4.11 -0.17
C ALA A 41 -10.24 3.24 -0.66
N ILE A 42 -10.30 1.93 -0.46
CA ILE A 42 -9.31 0.99 -1.02
C ILE A 42 -9.42 0.97 -2.54
N ASN A 43 -10.63 0.91 -3.08
CA ASN A 43 -10.87 0.85 -4.53
C ASN A 43 -10.36 2.08 -5.29
N GLU A 44 -10.17 3.22 -4.62
CA GLU A 44 -9.58 4.42 -5.22
C GLU A 44 -8.21 4.17 -5.86
N PHE A 45 -7.47 3.16 -5.38
CA PHE A 45 -6.14 2.82 -5.86
C PHE A 45 -6.06 1.37 -6.37
N ASP A 46 -7.19 0.83 -6.82
CA ASP A 46 -7.31 -0.54 -7.28
C ASP A 46 -6.26 -0.95 -8.34
N PRO A 47 -5.97 -0.14 -9.38
CA PRO A 47 -4.94 -0.50 -10.35
C PRO A 47 -3.55 -0.73 -9.73
N LEU A 48 -3.19 0.05 -8.71
CA LEU A 48 -1.93 -0.13 -7.98
C LEU A 48 -1.94 -1.45 -7.21
N TYR A 49 -3.01 -1.74 -6.49
CA TYR A 49 -3.10 -2.95 -5.68
C TYR A 49 -3.16 -4.21 -6.53
N GLU A 50 -3.80 -4.15 -7.69
CA GLU A 50 -3.78 -5.25 -8.65
C GLU A 50 -2.35 -5.60 -9.07
N ASP A 51 -1.53 -4.61 -9.41
CA ASP A 51 -0.12 -4.82 -9.72
C ASP A 51 0.65 -5.38 -8.52
N VAL A 52 0.43 -4.84 -7.33
CA VAL A 52 1.09 -5.33 -6.11
C VAL A 52 0.77 -6.79 -5.85
N TYR A 53 -0.51 -7.18 -5.93
CA TYR A 53 -0.93 -8.57 -5.75
C TYR A 53 -0.30 -9.49 -6.80
N ASN A 54 -0.31 -9.08 -8.06
CA ASN A 54 0.27 -9.88 -9.15
C ASN A 54 1.76 -10.09 -8.98
N TYR A 55 2.51 -9.03 -8.65
CA TYR A 55 3.95 -9.13 -8.41
C TYR A 55 4.29 -9.93 -7.16
N CYS A 56 3.48 -9.81 -6.10
CA CYS A 56 3.67 -10.62 -4.91
C CYS A 56 3.42 -12.10 -5.18
N GLU A 57 2.39 -12.42 -5.95
CA GLU A 57 2.10 -13.80 -6.34
C GLU A 57 3.26 -14.43 -7.11
N GLU A 58 3.85 -13.70 -8.08
CA GLU A 58 5.01 -14.17 -8.84
C GLU A 58 6.25 -14.40 -7.96
N GLN A 59 6.41 -13.61 -6.92
CA GLN A 59 7.51 -13.72 -5.96
C GLN A 59 7.23 -14.72 -4.83
N LYS A 60 6.04 -15.33 -4.81
CA LYS A 60 5.59 -16.20 -3.73
C LYS A 60 5.50 -15.51 -2.36
N ILE A 61 5.16 -14.23 -2.39
CA ILE A 61 4.85 -13.46 -1.18
C ILE A 61 3.36 -13.64 -0.90
N GLU A 62 3.05 -14.26 0.22
CA GLU A 62 1.68 -14.64 0.57
C GLU A 62 0.97 -13.52 1.34
N ILE A 63 0.20 -12.71 0.63
CA ILE A 63 -0.65 -11.67 1.20
C ILE A 63 -2.02 -12.25 1.53
N ASP A 64 -2.54 -11.89 2.69
CA ASP A 64 -3.88 -12.28 3.12
C ASP A 64 -4.91 -11.22 2.75
N THR A 65 -4.86 -10.06 3.40
CA THR A 65 -5.84 -8.99 3.20
C THR A 65 -5.20 -7.62 3.06
N ILE A 66 -5.99 -6.67 2.53
CA ILE A 66 -5.68 -5.25 2.54
C ILE A 66 -6.83 -4.50 3.21
N ASN A 67 -6.49 -3.57 4.09
CA ASN A 67 -7.44 -2.72 4.80
C ASN A 67 -7.05 -1.24 4.69
N HIS A 68 -8.05 -0.36 4.74
CA HIS A 68 -7.80 1.06 4.93
C HIS A 68 -7.62 1.35 6.42
N GLU A 69 -6.57 2.07 6.76
CA GLU A 69 -6.25 2.46 8.14
C GLU A 69 -6.80 3.86 8.50
N SER A 70 -6.39 4.39 9.63
CA SER A 70 -6.96 5.61 10.21
C SER A 70 -6.55 6.89 9.50
N GLY A 71 -5.37 6.93 8.89
CA GLY A 71 -4.87 8.12 8.20
C GLY A 71 -5.40 8.23 6.77
N SER A 72 -5.33 9.42 6.20
CA SER A 72 -5.71 9.63 4.80
C SER A 72 -4.75 8.89 3.88
N ALA A 73 -5.28 8.04 3.02
CA ALA A 73 -4.55 7.14 2.14
C ALA A 73 -3.55 6.23 2.88
N GLN A 74 -3.83 5.92 4.13
CA GLN A 74 -3.09 4.94 4.91
C GLN A 74 -3.72 3.57 4.75
N MET A 75 -2.90 2.62 4.35
CA MET A 75 -3.32 1.25 4.08
C MET A 75 -2.51 0.28 4.93
N GLU A 76 -3.10 -0.89 5.16
CA GLU A 76 -2.45 -2.01 5.82
C GLU A 76 -2.56 -3.25 4.96
N ILE A 77 -1.45 -3.96 4.83
CA ILE A 77 -1.45 -5.29 4.21
C ILE A 77 -1.04 -6.31 5.25
N ASN A 78 -1.88 -7.34 5.37
CA ASN A 78 -1.67 -8.45 6.27
C ASN A 78 -1.09 -9.64 5.48
N PHE A 79 -0.08 -10.27 6.07
CA PHE A 79 0.56 -11.46 5.50
C PHE A 79 -0.06 -12.73 6.09
N GLN A 80 0.02 -13.81 5.33
CA GLN A 80 -0.29 -15.14 5.85
C GLN A 80 0.64 -15.47 7.02
N HIS A 81 0.11 -16.22 7.98
CA HIS A 81 0.90 -16.71 9.12
C HIS A 81 2.00 -17.66 8.63
N GLY A 82 3.20 -17.54 9.19
CA GLY A 82 4.32 -18.39 8.81
C GLY A 82 5.54 -18.24 9.72
N GLU A 83 6.65 -18.82 9.27
CA GLU A 83 7.93 -18.77 9.96
C GLU A 83 8.47 -17.34 10.03
N PRO A 84 8.97 -16.89 11.21
CA PRO A 84 9.43 -15.50 11.37
C PRO A 84 10.51 -15.06 10.39
N LEU A 85 11.49 -15.90 10.10
CA LEU A 85 12.59 -15.56 9.22
C LEU A 85 12.11 -15.41 7.76
N GLU A 86 11.31 -16.35 7.29
CA GLU A 86 10.71 -16.29 5.94
C GLU A 86 9.81 -15.08 5.80
N LEU A 87 9.02 -14.77 6.84
CA LEU A 87 8.14 -13.59 6.84
C LEU A 87 8.95 -12.28 6.83
N ALA A 88 10.06 -12.22 7.55
CA ALA A 88 10.95 -11.06 7.49
C ALA A 88 11.48 -10.81 6.08
N ASP A 89 11.89 -11.86 5.37
CA ASP A 89 12.32 -11.77 3.97
C ASP A 89 11.17 -11.35 3.05
N GLN A 90 9.98 -11.90 3.25
CA GLN A 90 8.79 -11.52 2.47
C GLN A 90 8.41 -10.05 2.68
N VAL A 91 8.45 -9.55 3.91
CA VAL A 91 8.19 -8.13 4.21
C VAL A 91 9.21 -7.22 3.52
N PHE A 92 10.49 -7.60 3.54
CA PHE A 92 11.54 -6.85 2.85
C PHE A 92 11.28 -6.75 1.35
N LEU A 93 10.97 -7.87 0.70
CA LEU A 93 10.64 -7.92 -0.72
C LEU A 93 9.33 -7.18 -1.02
N PHE A 94 8.34 -7.31 -0.16
CA PHE A 94 7.08 -6.61 -0.29
C PHE A 94 7.26 -5.09 -0.29
N LYS A 95 8.06 -4.55 0.62
CA LYS A 95 8.32 -3.10 0.68
C LYS A 95 8.91 -2.59 -0.63
N ARG A 96 9.84 -3.33 -1.22
CA ARG A 96 10.39 -2.99 -2.53
C ARG A 96 9.34 -3.06 -3.64
N THR A 97 8.56 -4.13 -3.66
CA THR A 97 7.49 -4.34 -4.64
C THR A 97 6.46 -3.21 -4.58
N LEU A 98 6.01 -2.86 -3.40
CA LEU A 98 5.07 -1.76 -3.18
C LEU A 98 5.61 -0.43 -3.70
N ARG A 99 6.84 -0.08 -3.33
CA ARG A 99 7.46 1.19 -3.75
C ARG A 99 7.63 1.27 -5.26
N GLN A 100 8.09 0.21 -5.90
CA GLN A 100 8.25 0.18 -7.36
C GLN A 100 6.90 0.23 -8.07
N SER A 101 5.90 -0.45 -7.55
CA SER A 101 4.53 -0.39 -8.09
C SER A 101 3.94 1.01 -7.94
N ALA A 102 4.15 1.65 -6.79
CA ALA A 102 3.70 3.02 -6.57
C ALA A 102 4.30 3.99 -7.59
N ILE A 103 5.60 3.91 -7.85
CA ILE A 103 6.27 4.74 -8.86
C ILE A 103 5.67 4.52 -10.25
N LYS A 104 5.38 3.28 -10.63
CA LYS A 104 4.73 2.95 -11.89
C LYS A 104 3.39 3.67 -12.04
N HIS A 105 2.66 3.86 -10.95
CA HIS A 105 1.38 4.56 -10.90
C HIS A 105 1.52 6.05 -10.53
N LYS A 106 2.74 6.61 -10.61
CA LYS A 106 3.04 8.03 -10.30
C LYS A 106 2.69 8.41 -8.87
N LEU A 107 2.96 7.49 -7.93
CA LEU A 107 2.78 7.66 -6.50
C LEU A 107 4.07 7.29 -5.76
N TYR A 108 4.13 7.65 -4.47
CA TYR A 108 5.14 7.15 -3.53
C TYR A 108 4.43 6.40 -2.39
N ALA A 109 5.11 5.41 -1.83
CA ALA A 109 4.65 4.65 -0.68
C ALA A 109 5.74 4.55 0.39
#